data_292a61658ed5de55aa422dfcea1ce73c
#
_entry.id   292a61658ed5de55aa422dfcea1ce73c
#
_cell.length_a   1.000
_cell.length_b   1.000
_cell.length_c   1.000
_cell.angle_alpha   90.00
_cell.angle_beta   90.00
_cell.angle_gamma   90.00
#
_symmetry.space_group_name_H-M   'P 1'
#
loop_
_entity.id
_entity.type
_entity.pdbx_description
1 polymer ?
#
loop_
_entity_poly.entity_id
_entity_poly.type
_entity_poly.pdbx_seq_one_letter_code
_entity_poly.pdbx_strand_id
1 'polypeptide(L)'
;MPSWTINGQPSDRSSILGITFLVGDRDCNTYAYVTATSVIRLTKDGGATWTDLDPSKALPARPVNSIAFDPTNANRAFVAVSSYDVATPTKPGHIFRTDNALSPSPTWTRVGPPDQPYADMPFNVIAIDPRDTRLVYAGSDNGLWQSADGGTNWTKVGLASGLPPASVYDIQINPATNKTVIFTYGRGAYELVR
;
A
#
# COMPACT_ATOMS: atom_id res chain seq x y z
N MET A 1 28.92 -14.44 -16.61
CA MET A 1 28.05 -14.72 -15.43
C MET A 1 27.22 -13.47 -15.18
N PRO A 2 25.94 -13.58 -14.84
CA PRO A 2 25.18 -12.42 -14.43
C PRO A 2 25.82 -11.78 -13.19
N SER A 3 25.95 -10.47 -13.18
CA SER A 3 26.47 -9.71 -12.03
C SER A 3 25.33 -8.99 -11.33
N TRP A 4 25.39 -8.92 -10.01
CA TRP A 4 24.44 -8.16 -9.19
C TRP A 4 25.07 -6.82 -8.83
N THR A 5 24.33 -5.74 -9.06
CA THR A 5 24.74 -4.39 -8.67
C THR A 5 23.89 -3.93 -7.50
N ILE A 6 24.51 -3.36 -6.48
CA ILE A 6 23.78 -2.73 -5.38
C ILE A 6 23.37 -1.33 -5.86
N ASN A 7 22.09 -1.15 -6.15
CA ASN A 7 21.51 0.15 -6.49
C ASN A 7 21.08 0.85 -5.22
N GLY A 8 21.94 1.69 -4.68
CA GLY A 8 21.67 2.60 -3.57
C GLY A 8 21.05 1.95 -2.33
N GLN A 9 21.72 2.02 -1.21
CA GLN A 9 21.10 1.62 0.06
C GLN A 9 20.30 2.80 0.65
N PRO A 10 19.15 2.55 1.31
CA PRO A 10 18.51 3.58 2.12
C PRO A 10 19.51 4.15 3.12
N SER A 11 19.69 5.45 3.11
CA SER A 11 20.64 6.12 4.03
C SER A 11 20.26 6.00 5.51
N ASP A 12 19.03 5.62 5.79
CA ASP A 12 18.45 5.54 7.13
C ASP A 12 18.57 4.18 7.80
N ARG A 13 19.14 3.17 7.12
CA ARG A 13 19.32 1.80 7.60
C ARG A 13 18.03 1.13 8.10
N SER A 14 16.87 1.67 7.76
CA SER A 14 15.59 1.06 8.13
C SER A 14 15.26 -0.13 7.24
N SER A 15 14.51 -1.08 7.78
CA SER A 15 14.05 -2.24 7.02
C SER A 15 13.03 -1.80 5.95
N ILE A 16 13.28 -2.17 4.70
CA ILE A 16 12.30 -2.05 3.63
C ILE A 16 11.22 -3.08 3.86
N LEU A 17 9.96 -2.67 3.89
CA LEU A 17 8.79 -3.52 4.11
C LEU A 17 7.99 -3.76 2.83
N GLY A 18 8.01 -2.80 1.90
CA GLY A 18 7.31 -2.94 0.64
C GLY A 18 8.00 -2.20 -0.49
N ILE A 19 7.89 -2.75 -1.69
CA ILE A 19 8.38 -2.16 -2.94
C ILE A 19 7.25 -2.23 -3.96
N THR A 20 7.09 -1.18 -4.76
CA THR A 20 6.18 -1.17 -5.90
C THR A 20 6.80 -0.47 -7.09
N PHE A 21 6.49 -0.95 -8.30
CA PHE A 21 6.90 -0.31 -9.55
C PHE A 21 5.76 0.56 -10.08
N LEU A 22 6.10 1.67 -10.74
CA LEU A 22 5.10 2.40 -11.51
C LEU A 22 4.69 1.59 -12.74
N VAL A 23 3.39 1.47 -12.95
CA VAL A 23 2.86 0.74 -14.10
C VAL A 23 3.24 1.47 -15.39
N GLY A 24 3.71 0.70 -16.38
CA GLY A 24 4.17 1.23 -17.68
C GLY A 24 5.66 1.50 -17.77
N ASP A 25 6.40 1.46 -16.66
CA ASP A 25 7.85 1.50 -16.70
C ASP A 25 8.43 0.10 -17.02
N ARG A 26 8.64 -0.15 -18.32
CA ARG A 26 9.15 -1.44 -18.81
C ARG A 26 10.60 -1.72 -18.42
N ASP A 27 11.36 -0.67 -18.11
CA ASP A 27 12.78 -0.75 -17.80
C ASP A 27 13.02 -0.89 -16.29
N CYS A 28 11.95 -0.90 -15.48
CA CYS A 28 12.00 -0.97 -14.02
C CYS A 28 12.86 0.14 -13.39
N ASN A 29 12.92 1.31 -14.02
CA ASN A 29 13.68 2.46 -13.52
C ASN A 29 12.91 3.29 -12.50
N THR A 30 11.56 3.21 -12.56
CA THR A 30 10.69 3.98 -11.67
C THR A 30 10.00 3.06 -10.67
N TYR A 31 10.44 3.15 -9.41
CA TYR A 31 9.85 2.37 -8.32
C TYR A 31 9.96 3.11 -6.99
N ALA A 32 9.13 2.72 -6.05
CA ALA A 32 9.15 3.25 -4.70
C ALA A 32 9.32 2.13 -3.67
N TYR A 33 9.89 2.47 -2.52
CA TYR A 33 9.90 1.61 -1.36
C TYR A 33 9.37 2.33 -0.12
N VAL A 34 8.91 1.53 0.83
CA VAL A 34 8.42 1.95 2.15
C VAL A 34 9.16 1.20 3.25
N THR A 35 9.24 1.79 4.44
CA THR A 35 10.07 1.25 5.51
C THR A 35 9.33 1.13 6.85
N ALA A 36 9.97 0.41 7.77
CA ALA A 36 9.53 0.28 9.16
C ALA A 36 9.52 1.60 9.96
N THR A 37 10.20 2.63 9.46
CA THR A 37 10.33 3.94 10.12
C THR A 37 9.54 5.04 9.41
N SER A 38 8.50 4.67 8.64
CA SER A 38 7.64 5.61 7.89
C SER A 38 8.38 6.42 6.82
N VAL A 39 9.45 5.88 6.24
CA VAL A 39 10.13 6.51 5.11
C VAL A 39 9.57 5.96 3.81
N ILE A 40 9.23 6.85 2.89
CA ILE A 40 8.80 6.52 1.53
C ILE A 40 9.73 7.19 0.54
N ARG A 41 10.35 6.40 -0.33
CA ARG A 41 11.28 6.91 -1.34
C ARG A 41 10.87 6.47 -2.74
N LEU A 42 10.99 7.36 -3.69
CA LEU A 42 10.77 7.12 -5.12
C LEU A 42 12.07 7.37 -5.87
N THR A 43 12.40 6.45 -6.75
CA THR A 43 13.43 6.66 -7.79
C THR A 43 12.78 6.69 -9.17
N LYS A 44 13.42 7.40 -10.12
CA LYS A 44 13.04 7.43 -11.54
C LYS A 44 14.21 7.06 -12.45
N ASP A 45 15.32 6.64 -11.87
CA ASP A 45 16.59 6.38 -12.53
C ASP A 45 17.26 5.08 -12.06
N GLY A 46 16.43 4.10 -11.70
CA GLY A 46 16.91 2.79 -11.29
C GLY A 46 17.63 2.77 -9.93
N GLY A 47 17.39 3.77 -9.08
CA GLY A 47 17.99 3.86 -7.75
C GLY A 47 19.21 4.76 -7.66
N ALA A 48 19.59 5.46 -8.74
CA ALA A 48 20.69 6.41 -8.71
C ALA A 48 20.36 7.64 -7.86
N THR A 49 19.13 8.15 -7.94
CA THR A 49 18.63 9.22 -7.08
C THR A 49 17.29 8.88 -6.44
N TRP A 50 17.01 9.48 -5.27
CA TRP A 50 15.81 9.18 -4.48
C TRP A 50 15.13 10.45 -4.02
N THR A 51 13.81 10.51 -4.22
CA THR A 51 12.93 11.59 -3.75
C THR A 51 12.14 11.11 -2.53
N ASP A 52 12.05 11.95 -1.48
CA ASP A 52 11.17 11.72 -0.34
C ASP A 52 9.71 11.99 -0.74
N LEU A 53 8.84 11.00 -0.58
CA LEU A 53 7.42 11.17 -0.86
C LEU A 53 6.61 11.70 0.34
N ASP A 54 7.23 11.84 1.51
CA ASP A 54 6.61 12.48 2.68
C ASP A 54 7.54 13.48 3.35
N PRO A 55 7.99 14.52 2.62
CA PRO A 55 8.93 15.52 3.15
C PRO A 55 8.33 16.34 4.30
N SER A 56 7.01 16.48 4.33
CA SER A 56 6.27 17.19 5.38
C SER A 56 6.03 16.35 6.64
N LYS A 57 6.38 15.06 6.58
CA LYS A 57 6.07 14.08 7.64
C LYS A 57 4.59 14.07 8.02
N ALA A 58 3.72 14.10 7.01
CA ALA A 58 2.27 14.04 7.17
C ALA A 58 1.80 12.68 7.70
N LEU A 59 2.49 11.61 7.31
CA LEU A 59 2.18 10.26 7.75
C LEU A 59 2.56 10.03 9.22
N PRO A 60 1.87 9.10 9.90
CA PRO A 60 2.26 8.68 11.25
C PRO A 60 3.64 8.01 11.24
N ALA A 61 4.45 8.24 12.28
CA ALA A 61 5.77 7.64 12.44
C ALA A 61 5.66 6.15 12.87
N ARG A 62 4.98 5.35 12.05
CA ARG A 62 4.75 3.92 12.22
C ARG A 62 5.19 3.16 10.98
N PRO A 63 5.38 1.84 11.03
CA PRO A 63 5.73 1.05 9.87
C PRO A 63 4.73 1.24 8.73
N VAL A 64 5.23 1.58 7.54
CA VAL A 64 4.47 1.55 6.30
C VAL A 64 4.77 0.21 5.62
N ASN A 65 3.78 -0.67 5.59
CA ASN A 65 3.98 -2.05 5.13
C ASN A 65 3.83 -2.18 3.62
N SER A 66 3.03 -1.34 3.01
CA SER A 66 2.70 -1.46 1.57
C SER A 66 2.46 -0.10 0.94
N ILE A 67 2.81 0.00 -0.33
CA ILE A 67 2.49 1.13 -1.20
C ILE A 67 1.99 0.61 -2.54
N ALA A 68 0.96 1.25 -3.10
CA ALA A 68 0.44 0.95 -4.43
C ALA A 68 0.22 2.24 -5.21
N PHE A 69 0.78 2.31 -6.42
CA PHE A 69 0.47 3.39 -7.37
C PHE A 69 -0.73 3.01 -8.24
N ASP A 70 -1.54 4.01 -8.57
CA ASP A 70 -2.62 3.85 -9.53
C ASP A 70 -2.03 3.58 -10.93
N PRO A 71 -2.38 2.46 -11.56
CA PRO A 71 -1.84 2.09 -12.86
C PRO A 71 -2.23 3.03 -14.00
N THR A 72 -3.24 3.88 -13.80
CA THR A 72 -3.72 4.85 -14.80
C THR A 72 -3.32 6.29 -14.46
N ASN A 73 -2.86 6.54 -13.22
CA ASN A 73 -2.48 7.87 -12.76
C ASN A 73 -1.30 7.79 -11.77
N ALA A 74 -0.09 7.94 -12.26
CA ALA A 74 1.14 7.88 -11.46
C ALA A 74 1.23 8.93 -10.33
N ASN A 75 0.38 9.97 -10.34
CA ASN A 75 0.27 10.91 -9.23
C ASN A 75 -0.55 10.37 -8.06
N ARG A 76 -1.39 9.36 -8.30
CA ARG A 76 -2.17 8.75 -7.23
C ARG A 76 -1.44 7.54 -6.66
N ALA A 77 -1.27 7.54 -5.35
CA ALA A 77 -0.75 6.39 -4.63
C ALA A 77 -1.45 6.23 -3.27
N PHE A 78 -1.46 5.01 -2.77
CA PHE A 78 -1.95 4.67 -1.45
C PHE A 78 -0.85 4.00 -0.64
N VAL A 79 -0.88 4.19 0.68
CA VAL A 79 -0.03 3.46 1.62
C VAL A 79 -0.86 2.79 2.71
N ALA A 80 -0.41 1.63 3.15
CA ALA A 80 -0.93 0.91 4.30
C ALA A 80 0.05 1.03 5.47
N VAL A 81 -0.46 1.54 6.60
CA VAL A 81 0.31 1.80 7.82
C VAL A 81 -0.07 0.77 8.88
N SER A 82 0.95 0.13 9.44
CA SER A 82 0.83 -0.87 10.49
C SER A 82 0.81 -0.26 11.89
N SER A 83 0.72 -1.14 12.93
CA SER A 83 0.60 -0.78 14.33
C SER A 83 -0.72 -0.08 14.66
N TYR A 84 -0.91 0.37 15.89
CA TYR A 84 -2.15 0.97 16.39
C TYR A 84 -2.01 2.47 16.57
N ASP A 85 -3.11 3.22 16.50
CA ASP A 85 -3.15 4.68 16.61
C ASP A 85 -2.59 5.19 17.93
N VAL A 86 -2.65 4.38 19.01
CA VAL A 86 -2.05 4.70 20.30
C VAL A 86 -0.54 4.98 20.21
N ALA A 87 0.15 4.41 19.22
CA ALA A 87 1.58 4.68 18.99
C ALA A 87 1.85 6.09 18.43
N THR A 88 0.85 6.67 17.75
CA THR A 88 0.93 8.02 17.16
C THR A 88 -0.42 8.75 17.29
N PRO A 89 -0.87 9.09 18.52
CA PRO A 89 -2.24 9.56 18.77
C PRO A 89 -2.56 10.92 18.11
N THR A 90 -1.54 11.70 17.77
CA THR A 90 -1.70 12.97 17.05
C THR A 90 -1.82 12.81 15.54
N LYS A 91 -1.56 11.61 15.01
CA LYS A 91 -1.64 11.27 13.59
C LYS A 91 -2.29 9.89 13.43
N PRO A 92 -3.59 9.77 13.74
CA PRO A 92 -4.31 8.50 13.62
C PRO A 92 -4.54 8.11 12.16
N GLY A 93 -4.79 6.82 11.92
CA GLY A 93 -5.18 6.27 10.64
C GLY A 93 -4.18 5.29 10.03
N HIS A 94 -4.67 4.47 9.12
CA HIS A 94 -3.92 3.33 8.60
C HIS A 94 -3.82 3.30 7.07
N ILE A 95 -4.72 4.00 6.36
CA ILE A 95 -4.66 4.12 4.91
C ILE A 95 -4.59 5.60 4.56
N PHE A 96 -3.59 5.96 3.80
CA PHE A 96 -3.41 7.33 3.31
C PHE A 96 -3.29 7.32 1.80
N ARG A 97 -3.78 8.39 1.17
CA ARG A 97 -3.73 8.61 -0.27
C ARG A 97 -3.01 9.92 -0.57
N THR A 98 -2.22 9.90 -1.61
CA THR A 98 -1.77 11.11 -2.31
C THR A 98 -2.34 11.14 -3.72
N ASP A 99 -2.65 12.33 -4.22
CA ASP A 99 -3.03 12.56 -5.61
C ASP A 99 -1.99 13.43 -6.35
N ASN A 100 -0.82 13.65 -5.72
CA ASN A 100 0.29 14.44 -6.27
C ASN A 100 1.67 13.82 -5.95
N ALA A 101 1.78 12.47 -6.02
CA ALA A 101 2.99 11.72 -5.70
C ALA A 101 4.25 12.19 -6.44
N LEU A 102 4.10 12.67 -7.68
CA LEU A 102 5.23 13.12 -8.50
C LEU A 102 5.58 14.61 -8.32
N SER A 103 4.86 15.31 -7.45
CA SER A 103 5.16 16.69 -7.05
C SER A 103 6.48 16.76 -6.24
N PRO A 104 7.18 17.89 -6.24
CA PRO A 104 8.29 18.14 -5.32
C PRO A 104 7.88 18.11 -3.82
N SER A 105 6.61 18.33 -3.54
CA SER A 105 6.04 18.31 -2.18
C SER A 105 4.72 17.51 -2.18
N PRO A 106 4.77 16.18 -2.19
CA PRO A 106 3.57 15.36 -2.11
C PRO A 106 2.81 15.58 -0.80
N THR A 107 1.49 15.51 -0.88
CA THR A 107 0.60 15.63 0.28
C THR A 107 -0.17 14.34 0.48
N TRP A 108 -0.34 13.94 1.74
CA TRP A 108 -1.04 12.72 2.11
C TRP A 108 -2.31 13.04 2.89
N THR A 109 -3.40 12.37 2.53
CA THR A 109 -4.70 12.48 3.19
C THR A 109 -5.10 11.12 3.75
N ARG A 110 -5.55 11.07 5.00
CA ARG A 110 -6.17 9.89 5.57
C ARG A 110 -7.45 9.57 4.80
N VAL A 111 -7.55 8.33 4.30
CA VAL A 111 -8.72 7.86 3.53
C VAL A 111 -9.20 6.48 4.00
N GLY A 112 -8.62 5.95 5.06
CA GLY A 112 -8.96 4.63 5.60
C GLY A 112 -10.38 4.54 6.14
N PRO A 113 -10.80 3.34 6.54
CA PRO A 113 -12.10 3.14 7.16
C PRO A 113 -12.34 4.18 8.24
N PRO A 114 -13.54 4.77 8.33
CA PRO A 114 -13.88 5.69 9.40
C PRO A 114 -13.77 4.97 10.75
N ASP A 115 -13.79 5.74 11.84
CA ASP A 115 -13.68 5.25 13.23
C ASP A 115 -14.80 4.25 13.57
N GLN A 116 -14.65 3.05 13.06
CA GLN A 116 -15.49 1.88 13.32
C GLN A 116 -14.77 0.99 14.33
N PRO A 117 -15.48 0.24 15.16
CA PRO A 117 -14.87 -0.87 15.89
C PRO A 117 -14.08 -1.73 14.91
N TYR A 118 -12.80 -1.96 15.16
CA TYR A 118 -11.84 -2.68 14.30
C TYR A 118 -11.20 -1.88 13.14
N ALA A 119 -11.34 -0.55 13.10
CA ALA A 119 -10.59 0.26 12.14
C ALA A 119 -9.18 0.64 12.66
N ASP A 120 -8.99 0.71 13.99
CA ASP A 120 -7.68 0.89 14.62
C ASP A 120 -6.97 -0.45 14.73
N MET A 121 -6.36 -0.89 13.65
CA MET A 121 -5.56 -2.10 13.59
C MET A 121 -4.52 -2.03 12.48
N PRO A 122 -3.46 -2.86 12.54
CA PRO A 122 -2.46 -2.92 11.50
C PRO A 122 -3.06 -3.23 10.13
N PHE A 123 -2.70 -2.41 9.12
CA PHE A 123 -2.93 -2.73 7.72
C PHE A 123 -1.61 -3.18 7.09
N ASN A 124 -1.65 -4.30 6.38
CA ASN A 124 -0.48 -5.00 5.92
C ASN A 124 -0.22 -4.80 4.43
N VAL A 125 -1.28 -4.67 3.64
CA VAL A 125 -1.21 -4.59 2.19
C VAL A 125 -2.30 -3.69 1.64
N ILE A 126 -1.98 -2.99 0.54
CA ILE A 126 -2.94 -2.24 -0.27
C ILE A 126 -2.72 -2.57 -1.75
N ALA A 127 -3.82 -2.72 -2.48
CA ALA A 127 -3.79 -3.02 -3.91
C ALA A 127 -4.90 -2.27 -4.64
N ILE A 128 -4.60 -1.77 -5.83
CA ILE A 128 -5.54 -1.10 -6.72
C ILE A 128 -5.85 -2.04 -7.88
N ASP A 129 -7.14 -2.20 -8.21
CA ASP A 129 -7.51 -3.02 -9.36
C ASP A 129 -7.12 -2.31 -10.67
N PRO A 130 -6.24 -2.88 -11.48
CA PRO A 130 -5.77 -2.22 -12.69
C PRO A 130 -6.85 -2.13 -13.79
N ARG A 131 -7.98 -2.80 -13.65
CA ARG A 131 -9.10 -2.75 -14.59
C ARG A 131 -10.12 -1.68 -14.24
N ASP A 132 -10.24 -1.38 -12.95
CA ASP A 132 -11.07 -0.30 -12.41
C ASP A 132 -10.37 0.29 -11.19
N THR A 133 -9.66 1.38 -11.35
CA THR A 133 -8.84 1.99 -10.30
C THR A 133 -9.66 2.66 -9.18
N ARG A 134 -11.00 2.63 -9.28
CA ARG A 134 -11.89 2.95 -8.17
C ARG A 134 -11.96 1.81 -7.15
N LEU A 135 -11.68 0.57 -7.60
CA LEU A 135 -11.61 -0.59 -6.71
C LEU A 135 -10.25 -0.64 -6.03
N VAL A 136 -10.25 -0.44 -4.73
CA VAL A 136 -9.06 -0.51 -3.89
C VAL A 136 -9.31 -1.53 -2.79
N TYR A 137 -8.34 -2.40 -2.57
CA TYR A 137 -8.38 -3.42 -1.53
C TYR A 137 -7.31 -3.14 -0.50
N ALA A 138 -7.64 -3.37 0.77
CA ALA A 138 -6.70 -3.25 1.86
C ALA A 138 -6.81 -4.45 2.81
N GLY A 139 -5.70 -5.12 3.05
CA GLY A 139 -5.59 -6.23 3.98
C GLY A 139 -5.16 -5.75 5.35
N SER A 140 -5.91 -6.14 6.38
CA SER A 140 -5.62 -5.84 7.78
C SER A 140 -5.43 -7.13 8.58
N ASP A 141 -5.04 -6.99 9.85
CA ASP A 141 -4.95 -8.12 10.80
C ASP A 141 -6.30 -8.80 11.07
N ASN A 142 -7.40 -8.16 10.71
CA ASN A 142 -8.75 -8.71 10.88
C ASN A 142 -9.53 -8.81 9.56
N GLY A 143 -8.86 -9.13 8.47
CA GLY A 143 -9.48 -9.42 7.18
C GLY A 143 -9.31 -8.35 6.13
N LEU A 144 -10.14 -8.44 5.09
CA LEU A 144 -10.10 -7.63 3.90
C LEU A 144 -11.08 -6.46 3.98
N TRP A 145 -10.64 -5.32 3.50
CA TRP A 145 -11.46 -4.13 3.25
C TRP A 145 -11.45 -3.81 1.76
N GLN A 146 -12.56 -3.28 1.28
CA GLN A 146 -12.72 -2.87 -0.12
C GLN A 146 -13.32 -1.47 -0.19
N SER A 147 -12.80 -0.67 -1.09
CA SER A 147 -13.42 0.57 -1.57
C SER A 147 -13.82 0.41 -3.03
N ALA A 148 -14.95 0.96 -3.42
CA ALA A 148 -15.43 1.00 -4.80
C ALA A 148 -15.41 2.43 -5.40
N ASP A 149 -14.85 3.40 -4.68
CA ASP A 149 -14.85 4.81 -5.03
C ASP A 149 -13.49 5.50 -4.84
N GLY A 150 -12.41 4.75 -5.07
CA GLY A 150 -11.05 5.27 -5.01
C GLY A 150 -10.58 5.60 -3.60
N GLY A 151 -11.03 4.84 -2.61
CA GLY A 151 -10.59 4.99 -1.21
C GLY A 151 -11.40 6.00 -0.40
N THR A 152 -12.53 6.52 -0.92
CA THR A 152 -13.36 7.47 -0.19
C THR A 152 -14.21 6.77 0.87
N ASN A 153 -14.88 5.67 0.49
CA ASN A 153 -15.65 4.84 1.40
C ASN A 153 -15.12 3.42 1.41
N TRP A 154 -15.16 2.78 2.58
CA TRP A 154 -14.64 1.45 2.78
C TRP A 154 -15.68 0.53 3.41
N THR A 155 -15.72 -0.70 2.89
CA THR A 155 -16.57 -1.77 3.43
C THR A 155 -15.70 -2.97 3.78
N LYS A 156 -15.89 -3.51 4.98
CA LYS A 156 -15.23 -4.76 5.37
C LYS A 156 -15.86 -5.93 4.62
N VAL A 157 -15.04 -6.75 3.98
CA VAL A 157 -15.50 -7.98 3.34
C VAL A 157 -15.86 -8.98 4.44
N GLY A 158 -17.15 -9.30 4.53
CA GLY A 158 -17.70 -10.11 5.63
C GLY A 158 -17.57 -11.61 5.40
N LEU A 159 -17.87 -12.38 6.44
CA LEU A 159 -17.86 -13.85 6.42
C LEU A 159 -18.78 -14.45 5.34
N ALA A 160 -19.85 -13.76 4.97
CA ALA A 160 -20.76 -14.19 3.90
C ALA A 160 -20.07 -14.31 2.53
N SER A 161 -18.92 -13.70 2.35
CA SER A 161 -18.08 -13.84 1.14
C SER A 161 -17.25 -15.13 1.11
N GLY A 162 -17.24 -15.92 2.20
CA GLY A 162 -16.41 -17.11 2.35
C GLY A 162 -14.97 -16.81 2.82
N LEU A 163 -14.58 -15.54 2.95
CA LEU A 163 -13.28 -15.16 3.50
C LEU A 163 -13.32 -15.21 5.04
N PRO A 164 -12.49 -16.05 5.70
CA PRO A 164 -12.45 -16.10 7.15
C PRO A 164 -11.85 -14.81 7.74
N PRO A 165 -12.13 -14.50 9.01
CA PRO A 165 -11.46 -13.42 9.73
C PRO A 165 -10.01 -13.83 10.03
N ALA A 166 -9.12 -13.50 9.12
CA ALA A 166 -7.70 -13.79 9.22
C ALA A 166 -6.90 -12.58 8.75
N SER A 167 -5.70 -12.41 9.27
CA SER A 167 -4.80 -11.37 8.77
C SER A 167 -4.52 -11.57 7.29
N VAL A 168 -4.72 -10.53 6.49
CA VAL A 168 -4.42 -10.52 5.06
C VAL A 168 -3.08 -9.85 4.85
N TYR A 169 -2.13 -10.57 4.25
CA TYR A 169 -0.75 -10.12 4.09
C TYR A 169 -0.37 -9.78 2.67
N ASP A 170 -1.07 -10.37 1.68
CA ASP A 170 -0.81 -10.05 0.27
C ASP A 170 -2.09 -10.15 -0.55
N ILE A 171 -2.16 -9.32 -1.60
CA ILE A 171 -3.26 -9.25 -2.56
C ILE A 171 -2.66 -9.18 -3.96
N GLN A 172 -2.93 -10.18 -4.77
CA GLN A 172 -2.47 -10.25 -6.15
C GLN A 172 -3.65 -10.14 -7.11
N ILE A 173 -3.58 -9.19 -8.04
CA ILE A 173 -4.61 -8.95 -9.03
C ILE A 173 -4.03 -9.20 -10.42
N ASN A 174 -4.56 -10.22 -11.10
CA ASN A 174 -4.17 -10.51 -12.47
C ASN A 174 -5.24 -9.97 -13.44
N PRO A 175 -4.95 -8.88 -14.16
CA PRO A 175 -5.93 -8.27 -15.06
C PRO A 175 -6.26 -9.14 -16.28
N ALA A 176 -5.33 -10.00 -16.72
CA ALA A 176 -5.52 -10.84 -17.90
C ALA A 176 -6.48 -12.01 -17.63
N THR A 177 -6.50 -12.53 -16.39
CA THR A 177 -7.34 -13.66 -16.01
C THR A 177 -8.56 -13.26 -15.19
N ASN A 178 -8.73 -12.00 -14.88
CA ASN A 178 -9.77 -11.46 -14.01
C ASN A 178 -9.76 -12.01 -12.57
N LYS A 179 -8.61 -12.53 -12.13
CA LYS A 179 -8.46 -13.13 -10.81
C LYS A 179 -7.86 -12.17 -9.81
N THR A 180 -8.45 -12.15 -8.62
CA THR A 180 -7.87 -11.50 -7.44
C THR A 180 -7.68 -12.57 -6.38
N VAL A 181 -6.44 -12.76 -5.95
CA VAL A 181 -6.09 -13.76 -4.93
C VAL A 181 -5.62 -13.04 -3.68
N ILE A 182 -6.12 -13.48 -2.55
CA ILE A 182 -5.86 -12.93 -1.23
C ILE A 182 -5.10 -13.98 -0.43
N PHE A 183 -3.97 -13.61 0.13
CA PHE A 183 -3.13 -14.49 0.94
C PHE A 183 -3.27 -14.11 2.41
N THR A 184 -3.61 -15.10 3.23
CA THR A 184 -3.87 -14.91 4.66
C THR A 184 -2.82 -15.60 5.53
N TYR A 185 -2.60 -15.07 6.71
CA TYR A 185 -1.74 -15.75 7.69
C TYR A 185 -2.45 -16.97 8.29
N GLY A 186 -1.89 -18.14 8.03
CA GLY A 186 -2.33 -19.40 8.64
C GLY A 186 -3.66 -19.96 8.14
N ARG A 187 -4.32 -19.35 7.13
CA ARG A 187 -5.61 -19.80 6.58
C ARG A 187 -5.59 -20.06 5.07
N GLY A 188 -4.42 -19.94 4.41
CA GLY A 188 -4.24 -20.20 2.99
C GLY A 188 -4.56 -19.01 2.09
N ALA A 189 -4.82 -19.31 0.82
CA ALA A 189 -5.13 -18.33 -0.22
C ALA A 189 -6.59 -18.47 -0.66
N TYR A 190 -7.22 -17.35 -0.98
CA TYR A 190 -8.61 -17.26 -1.41
C TYR A 190 -8.71 -16.49 -2.72
N GLU A 191 -9.44 -17.04 -3.68
CA GLU A 191 -9.75 -16.32 -4.92
C GLU A 191 -11.07 -15.56 -4.74
N LEU A 192 -11.05 -14.26 -5.06
CA LEU A 192 -12.26 -13.45 -5.11
C LEU A 192 -12.99 -13.73 -6.42
N VAL A 193 -14.15 -14.39 -6.33
CA VAL A 193 -15.04 -14.61 -7.46
C VAL A 193 -15.97 -13.41 -7.58
N ARG A 194 -15.99 -12.77 -8.78
CA ARG A 194 -16.84 -11.63 -9.10
C ARG A 194 -17.92 -12.02 -10.11
#